data_6fd28d97d55926961e9deba31b3f7b5e
#
_entry.id   6fd28d97d55926961e9deba31b3f7b5e
#
_cell.length_a   1.000
_cell.length_b   1.000
_cell.length_c   1.000
_cell.angle_alpha   90.00
_cell.angle_beta   90.00
_cell.angle_gamma   90.00
#
_symmetry.space_group_name_H-M   'P 1'
#
loop_
_entity.id
_entity.type
_entity.pdbx_description
1 polymer ?
#
loop_
_entity_poly.entity_id
_entity_poly.type
_entity_poly.pdbx_seq_one_letter_code
_entity_poly.pdbx_strand_id
1 'polypeptide(L)'
;MRKPKNLDLKTMFILRSRSFINLKFVRPPSTSCRYVQYNQGQSPEPKIREYFYFIDHEGMLFLDDAKMKNFTSCFKEKDFLKFFFNRLRLNKTNRYESEFPYISLCGRERNFIRCDDTPVVFTEQLRKDDKEVLSYAHSGQVLTLPYEPHKLYMDPRTGRVYHPATPQVGGIGLVRSKLAIELSQHFEFPAGEASPTHFRWNGERLELQNEWVCNTQRFPMNEECK
;
A
#
# COMPACT_ATOMS: atom_id res chain seq x y z
N MET A 1 -33.21 -58.83 25.99
CA MET A 1 -32.15 -57.91 25.62
C MET A 1 -31.59 -58.33 24.25
N ARG A 2 -31.96 -57.66 23.17
CA ARG A 2 -31.44 -57.93 21.82
C ARG A 2 -30.66 -56.67 21.37
N LYS A 3 -29.38 -56.89 20.99
CA LYS A 3 -28.49 -55.85 20.43
C LYS A 3 -28.94 -55.48 19.02
N PRO A 4 -28.87 -54.22 18.58
CA PRO A 4 -29.13 -53.84 17.18
C PRO A 4 -27.91 -54.16 16.31
N LYS A 5 -28.24 -54.67 15.11
CA LYS A 5 -27.29 -55.06 14.06
C LYS A 5 -26.73 -53.80 13.38
N ASN A 6 -25.42 -53.78 13.17
CA ASN A 6 -24.71 -52.81 12.34
C ASN A 6 -25.24 -52.86 10.88
N LEU A 7 -25.62 -51.72 10.37
CA LEU A 7 -25.93 -51.48 8.93
C LEU A 7 -24.65 -51.06 8.19
N ASP A 8 -24.33 -51.81 7.15
CA ASP A 8 -23.12 -51.72 6.36
C ASP A 8 -23.18 -50.50 5.42
N LEU A 9 -22.11 -49.70 5.43
CA LEU A 9 -21.94 -48.40 4.74
C LEU A 9 -21.66 -48.56 3.20
N LYS A 10 -21.84 -49.75 2.63
CA LYS A 10 -21.47 -50.02 1.21
C LYS A 10 -22.58 -49.97 0.19
N THR A 11 -23.83 -49.71 0.56
CA THR A 11 -24.98 -49.83 -0.36
C THR A 11 -25.60 -48.51 -0.78
N MET A 12 -24.91 -47.38 -0.63
CA MET A 12 -25.44 -46.07 -1.00
C MET A 12 -24.70 -45.34 -2.14
N PHE A 13 -24.01 -46.09 -2.98
CA PHE A 13 -23.31 -45.57 -4.17
C PHE A 13 -23.75 -46.25 -5.46
N ILE A 14 -25.02 -46.16 -5.85
CA ILE A 14 -25.42 -46.37 -7.23
C ILE A 14 -26.72 -45.58 -7.49
N LEU A 15 -26.69 -44.73 -8.55
CA LEU A 15 -27.75 -43.95 -9.18
C LEU A 15 -27.74 -42.44 -8.86
N ARG A 16 -26.79 -41.74 -9.48
CA ARG A 16 -27.08 -40.42 -10.04
C ARG A 16 -26.42 -40.28 -11.42
N SER A 17 -27.29 -40.18 -12.40
CA SER A 17 -27.00 -40.04 -13.82
C SER A 17 -26.03 -38.90 -14.15
N ARG A 18 -25.10 -39.20 -15.03
CA ARG A 18 -24.15 -38.28 -15.65
C ARG A 18 -24.88 -37.29 -16.55
N SER A 19 -25.00 -36.04 -16.12
CA SER A 19 -25.18 -34.93 -17.06
C SER A 19 -23.81 -34.23 -17.16
N PHE A 20 -23.09 -34.54 -18.23
CA PHE A 20 -21.87 -33.81 -18.58
C PHE A 20 -22.26 -32.40 -19.03
N ILE A 21 -22.18 -31.44 -18.15
CA ILE A 21 -22.18 -30.03 -18.52
C ILE A 21 -20.78 -29.76 -19.07
N ASN A 22 -20.66 -29.59 -20.38
CA ASN A 22 -19.47 -29.06 -21.04
C ASN A 22 -19.26 -27.60 -20.59
N LEU A 23 -18.58 -27.40 -19.49
CA LEU A 23 -18.01 -26.10 -19.17
C LEU A 23 -16.88 -25.84 -20.19
N LYS A 24 -17.21 -25.07 -21.22
CA LYS A 24 -16.18 -24.42 -22.03
C LYS A 24 -15.37 -23.52 -21.08
N PHE A 25 -14.17 -23.96 -20.78
CA PHE A 25 -13.16 -23.10 -20.10
C PHE A 25 -12.90 -21.94 -21.05
N VAL A 26 -13.62 -20.83 -20.82
CA VAL A 26 -13.24 -19.54 -21.40
C VAL A 26 -11.99 -19.12 -20.66
N ARG A 27 -10.83 -19.30 -21.30
CA ARG A 27 -9.58 -18.71 -20.79
C ARG A 27 -9.83 -17.22 -20.62
N PRO A 28 -9.59 -16.64 -19.43
CA PRO A 28 -9.63 -15.19 -19.32
C PRO A 28 -8.62 -14.64 -20.33
N PRO A 29 -8.93 -13.50 -20.99
CA PRO A 29 -7.98 -12.87 -21.90
C PRO A 29 -6.67 -12.69 -21.12
N SER A 30 -5.57 -13.20 -21.67
CA SER A 30 -4.24 -12.96 -21.13
C SER A 30 -4.07 -11.44 -21.12
N THR A 31 -4.12 -10.83 -19.95
CA THR A 31 -3.74 -9.44 -19.77
C THR A 31 -2.26 -9.40 -20.11
N SER A 32 -1.98 -9.08 -21.36
CA SER A 32 -0.62 -8.82 -21.83
C SER A 32 -0.12 -7.67 -20.96
N CYS A 33 0.73 -8.00 -20.00
CA CYS A 33 1.47 -7.01 -19.24
C CYS A 33 2.33 -6.29 -20.27
N ARG A 34 1.85 -5.16 -20.79
CA ARG A 34 2.63 -4.32 -21.69
C ARG A 34 3.78 -3.78 -20.86
N TYR A 35 4.95 -4.37 -21.03
CA TYR A 35 6.18 -3.80 -20.50
C TYR A 35 6.34 -2.42 -21.11
N VAL A 36 6.19 -1.39 -20.30
CA VAL A 36 6.50 -0.03 -20.71
C VAL A 36 7.98 0.03 -21.05
N GLN A 37 8.27 0.43 -22.29
CA GLN A 37 9.65 0.65 -22.71
C GLN A 37 10.04 2.08 -22.39
N TYR A 38 11.09 2.25 -21.63
CA TYR A 38 11.73 3.52 -21.30
C TYR A 38 13.25 3.34 -21.17
N ASN A 39 13.98 4.44 -21.27
CA ASN A 39 15.39 4.51 -20.93
C ASN A 39 15.60 5.59 -19.86
N GLN A 40 16.39 5.29 -18.85
CA GLN A 40 16.75 6.29 -17.84
C GLN A 40 17.45 7.49 -18.47
N GLY A 41 16.98 8.71 -18.15
CA GLY A 41 17.52 9.95 -18.69
C GLY A 41 17.12 10.23 -20.13
N GLN A 42 16.13 9.52 -20.70
CA GLN A 42 15.61 9.82 -22.03
C GLN A 42 15.09 11.25 -22.13
N SER A 43 15.22 11.85 -23.31
CA SER A 43 14.82 13.23 -23.57
C SER A 43 13.72 13.30 -24.62
N PRO A 44 12.44 13.26 -24.23
CA PRO A 44 11.32 13.31 -25.16
C PRO A 44 11.15 14.71 -25.81
N GLU A 45 11.63 15.73 -25.12
CA GLU A 45 11.59 17.12 -25.52
C GLU A 45 12.96 17.80 -25.26
N PRO A 46 13.34 18.85 -26.02
CA PRO A 46 14.57 19.57 -25.74
C PRO A 46 14.65 20.06 -24.29
N LYS A 47 15.76 19.78 -23.64
CA LYS A 47 16.06 20.17 -22.24
C LYS A 47 15.21 19.48 -21.15
N ILE A 48 14.33 18.54 -21.49
CA ILE A 48 13.59 17.74 -20.52
C ILE A 48 14.23 16.34 -20.45
N ARG A 49 14.42 15.82 -19.24
CA ARG A 49 14.88 14.45 -18.99
C ARG A 49 13.82 13.69 -18.23
N GLU A 50 13.67 12.40 -18.52
CA GLU A 50 12.74 11.51 -17.86
C GLU A 50 13.53 10.42 -17.13
N TYR A 51 13.20 10.23 -15.86
CA TYR A 51 13.73 9.18 -15.01
C TYR A 51 12.59 8.38 -14.41
N PHE A 52 12.85 7.10 -14.10
CA PHE A 52 11.84 6.16 -13.64
C PHE A 52 12.29 5.54 -12.32
N TYR A 53 11.43 5.64 -11.31
CA TYR A 53 11.73 5.27 -9.94
C TYR A 53 10.71 4.28 -9.40
N PHE A 54 11.13 3.56 -8.39
CA PHE A 54 10.32 2.61 -7.65
C PHE A 54 10.46 2.85 -6.14
N ILE A 55 9.34 2.86 -5.42
CA ILE A 55 9.30 2.93 -3.96
C ILE A 55 8.76 1.59 -3.45
N ASP A 56 9.53 0.90 -2.61
CA ASP A 56 9.11 -0.36 -2.02
C ASP A 56 8.23 -0.16 -0.77
N HIS A 57 7.66 -1.25 -0.27
CA HIS A 57 6.83 -1.26 0.94
C HIS A 57 7.61 -0.94 2.23
N GLU A 58 8.93 -0.92 2.19
CA GLU A 58 9.80 -0.48 3.27
C GLU A 58 10.08 1.03 3.22
N GLY A 59 9.64 1.73 2.16
CA GLY A 59 9.82 3.16 1.94
C GLY A 59 11.16 3.55 1.35
N MET A 60 11.87 2.59 0.75
CA MET A 60 13.13 2.84 0.06
C MET A 60 12.88 3.24 -1.39
N LEU A 61 13.62 4.26 -1.86
CA LEU A 61 13.56 4.77 -3.23
C LEU A 61 14.68 4.16 -4.07
N PHE A 62 14.34 3.65 -5.26
CA PHE A 62 15.26 3.03 -6.22
C PHE A 62 15.05 3.61 -7.62
N LEU A 63 16.06 3.45 -8.50
CA LEU A 63 15.77 3.45 -9.94
C LEU A 63 14.91 2.22 -10.26
N ASP A 64 13.91 2.41 -11.13
CA ASP A 64 12.95 1.35 -11.43
C ASP A 64 13.57 0.14 -12.12
N ASP A 65 14.56 0.36 -12.99
CA ASP A 65 15.31 -0.66 -13.72
C ASP A 65 16.51 -1.25 -12.95
N ALA A 66 16.71 -0.85 -11.67
CA ALA A 66 17.75 -1.44 -10.84
C ALA A 66 17.52 -2.96 -10.71
N LYS A 67 18.53 -3.75 -11.12
CA LYS A 67 18.47 -5.23 -11.10
C LYS A 67 18.26 -5.80 -9.71
N MET A 68 18.86 -5.18 -8.70
CA MET A 68 18.69 -5.52 -7.29
C MET A 68 18.22 -4.29 -6.53
N LYS A 69 17.06 -4.41 -5.88
CA LYS A 69 16.49 -3.39 -5.02
C LYS A 69 16.73 -3.81 -3.56
N ASN A 70 17.78 -3.26 -2.97
CA ASN A 70 18.18 -3.56 -1.59
C ASN A 70 18.77 -2.32 -0.91
N PHE A 71 19.11 -2.44 0.36
CA PHE A 71 19.65 -1.32 1.13
C PHE A 71 20.91 -0.66 0.52
N THR A 72 21.69 -1.36 -0.29
CA THR A 72 22.90 -0.78 -0.90
C THR A 72 22.60 0.04 -2.15
N SER A 73 21.51 -0.26 -2.86
CA SER A 73 21.13 0.38 -4.13
C SER A 73 20.08 1.50 -3.98
N CYS A 74 19.50 1.67 -2.79
CA CYS A 74 18.51 2.73 -2.56
C CYS A 74 19.16 4.11 -2.39
N PHE A 75 18.40 5.14 -2.73
CA PHE A 75 18.77 6.54 -2.45
C PHE A 75 18.66 6.82 -0.95
N LYS A 76 19.70 7.43 -0.36
CA LYS A 76 19.81 7.69 1.08
C LYS A 76 20.13 9.14 1.42
N GLU A 77 20.57 9.90 0.43
CA GLU A 77 20.99 11.29 0.63
C GLU A 77 19.74 12.12 1.00
N LYS A 78 19.76 12.71 2.20
CA LYS A 78 18.58 13.33 2.80
C LYS A 78 18.11 14.60 2.09
N ASP A 79 19.02 15.39 1.54
CA ASP A 79 18.68 16.59 0.81
C ASP A 79 18.05 16.26 -0.54
N PHE A 80 18.54 15.22 -1.21
CA PHE A 80 17.91 14.68 -2.41
C PHE A 80 16.51 14.14 -2.11
N LEU A 81 16.36 13.30 -1.07
CA LEU A 81 15.06 12.75 -0.68
C LEU A 81 14.07 13.87 -0.35
N LYS A 82 14.50 14.88 0.43
CA LYS A 82 13.69 16.07 0.74
C LYS A 82 13.25 16.80 -0.53
N PHE A 83 14.19 17.06 -1.43
CA PHE A 83 13.91 17.74 -2.69
C PHE A 83 12.93 16.95 -3.56
N PHE A 84 13.12 15.64 -3.66
CA PHE A 84 12.33 14.70 -4.45
C PHE A 84 10.90 14.54 -3.89
N PHE A 85 10.76 14.18 -2.61
CA PHE A 85 9.47 13.90 -1.99
C PHE A 85 8.61 15.15 -1.80
N ASN A 86 9.18 16.33 -1.58
CA ASN A 86 8.43 17.58 -1.53
C ASN A 86 7.74 17.95 -2.86
N ARG A 87 8.17 17.34 -3.96
CA ARG A 87 7.61 17.55 -5.30
C ARG A 87 6.78 16.39 -5.80
N LEU A 88 6.66 15.36 -4.96
CA LEU A 88 5.91 14.16 -5.26
C LEU A 88 4.41 14.46 -5.32
N ARG A 89 3.76 14.01 -6.40
CA ARG A 89 2.33 14.17 -6.63
C ARG A 89 1.80 13.12 -7.58
N LEU A 90 0.48 13.05 -7.72
CA LEU A 90 -0.18 12.25 -8.74
C LEU A 90 0.31 12.63 -10.13
N ASN A 91 0.56 11.64 -10.96
CA ASN A 91 0.92 11.83 -12.35
C ASN A 91 -0.34 12.17 -13.16
N LYS A 92 -0.40 13.41 -13.66
CA LYS A 92 -1.48 13.94 -14.52
C LYS A 92 -0.89 14.52 -15.80
N THR A 93 0.14 13.87 -16.35
CA THR A 93 0.89 14.38 -17.50
C THR A 93 0.47 13.75 -18.82
N ASN A 94 -0.53 12.86 -18.81
CA ASN A 94 -0.93 12.00 -19.93
C ASN A 94 0.22 11.11 -20.47
N ARG A 95 1.27 10.90 -19.65
CA ARG A 95 2.40 10.04 -19.98
C ARG A 95 2.63 9.05 -18.83
N TYR A 96 2.66 7.78 -19.14
CA TYR A 96 2.94 6.67 -18.20
C TYR A 96 2.04 6.63 -16.96
N GLU A 97 0.84 7.21 -16.99
CA GLU A 97 -0.02 7.34 -15.82
C GLU A 97 -0.47 5.99 -15.24
N SER A 98 -0.70 5.01 -16.11
CA SER A 98 -1.12 3.66 -15.71
C SER A 98 0.00 2.87 -15.03
N GLU A 99 1.23 3.03 -15.48
CA GLU A 99 2.39 2.28 -14.98
C GLU A 99 3.14 3.03 -13.89
N PHE A 100 3.16 4.36 -13.98
CA PHE A 100 3.79 5.27 -13.03
C PHE A 100 2.79 6.31 -12.56
N PRO A 101 1.92 5.97 -11.60
CA PRO A 101 0.82 6.84 -11.17
C PRO A 101 1.27 8.09 -10.41
N TYR A 102 2.55 8.22 -10.10
CA TYR A 102 3.11 9.36 -9.40
C TYR A 102 4.25 10.00 -10.18
N ILE A 103 4.51 11.28 -9.90
CA ILE A 103 5.59 12.03 -10.52
C ILE A 103 6.20 13.03 -9.52
N SER A 104 7.52 13.22 -9.60
CA SER A 104 8.24 14.31 -8.95
C SER A 104 8.91 15.18 -9.98
N LEU A 105 8.52 16.46 -10.05
CA LEU A 105 9.05 17.42 -11.01
C LEU A 105 10.22 18.19 -10.41
N CYS A 106 11.43 17.83 -10.81
CA CYS A 106 12.68 18.37 -10.30
C CYS A 106 13.36 19.26 -11.35
N GLY A 107 12.89 20.49 -11.49
CA GLY A 107 13.40 21.41 -12.51
C GLY A 107 13.08 20.95 -13.94
N ARG A 108 14.11 20.52 -14.68
CA ARG A 108 13.97 19.97 -16.04
C ARG A 108 13.81 18.44 -16.05
N GLU A 109 13.71 17.83 -14.90
CA GLU A 109 13.56 16.37 -14.77
C GLU A 109 12.13 16.02 -14.41
N ARG A 110 11.58 15.07 -15.15
CA ARG A 110 10.31 14.41 -14.91
C ARG A 110 10.62 13.04 -14.33
N ASN A 111 10.45 12.90 -13.03
CA ASN A 111 10.73 11.63 -12.32
C ASN A 111 9.41 10.89 -12.15
N PHE A 112 9.18 9.86 -12.96
CA PHE A 112 8.01 8.99 -12.89
C PHE A 112 8.20 7.93 -11.82
N ILE A 113 7.18 7.68 -11.00
CA ILE A 113 7.30 6.80 -9.84
C ILE A 113 6.16 5.80 -9.83
N ARG A 114 6.51 4.54 -9.61
CA ARG A 114 5.60 3.49 -9.18
C ARG A 114 6.00 2.97 -7.81
N CYS A 115 5.08 2.31 -7.11
CA CYS A 115 5.33 1.80 -5.77
C CYS A 115 4.65 0.43 -5.56
N ASP A 116 5.15 -0.31 -4.58
CA ASP A 116 4.51 -1.56 -4.13
C ASP A 116 3.11 -1.32 -3.58
N ASP A 117 2.94 -0.22 -2.84
CA ASP A 117 1.69 0.09 -2.16
C ASP A 117 1.33 1.57 -2.31
N THR A 118 1.90 2.44 -1.50
CA THR A 118 1.71 3.89 -1.52
C THR A 118 3.05 4.61 -1.66
N PRO A 119 3.09 5.83 -2.24
CA PRO A 119 4.34 6.53 -2.44
C PRO A 119 4.91 7.14 -1.14
N VAL A 120 4.09 7.27 -0.11
CA VAL A 120 4.52 7.64 1.24
C VAL A 120 4.47 6.39 2.12
N VAL A 121 5.62 6.02 2.69
CA VAL A 121 5.75 4.93 3.65
C VAL A 121 6.34 5.49 4.94
N PHE A 122 5.55 5.45 6.00
CA PHE A 122 5.96 5.91 7.33
C PHE A 122 6.89 4.89 7.98
N THR A 123 8.11 5.31 8.26
CA THR A 123 9.20 4.43 8.72
C THR A 123 9.45 4.48 10.21
N GLU A 124 9.15 5.62 10.83
CA GLU A 124 9.40 5.87 12.25
C GLU A 124 8.36 6.86 12.83
N GLN A 125 7.97 6.65 14.08
CA GLN A 125 7.26 7.66 14.88
C GLN A 125 8.30 8.40 15.72
N LEU A 126 8.27 9.74 15.67
CA LEU A 126 9.24 10.61 16.29
C LEU A 126 8.54 11.74 17.06
N ARG A 127 9.30 12.41 17.94
CA ARG A 127 8.89 13.66 18.57
C ARG A 127 9.70 14.83 17.99
N LYS A 128 8.99 15.82 17.48
CA LYS A 128 9.58 17.03 16.89
C LYS A 128 8.80 18.25 17.40
N ASP A 129 9.52 19.22 17.96
CA ASP A 129 8.93 20.45 18.52
C ASP A 129 7.74 20.17 19.47
N ASP A 130 7.94 19.22 20.40
CA ASP A 130 6.93 18.70 21.34
C ASP A 130 5.68 18.06 20.71
N LYS A 131 5.67 17.83 19.41
CA LYS A 131 4.60 17.15 18.68
C LYS A 131 5.05 15.78 18.22
N GLU A 132 4.11 14.84 18.25
CA GLU A 132 4.32 13.53 17.65
C GLU A 132 4.17 13.60 16.13
N VAL A 133 5.12 13.01 15.42
CA VAL A 133 5.16 13.02 13.96
C VAL A 133 5.54 11.64 13.41
N LEU A 134 5.06 11.33 12.23
CA LEU A 134 5.50 10.18 11.44
C LEU A 134 6.53 10.62 10.42
N SER A 135 7.70 10.01 10.46
CA SER A 135 8.76 10.19 9.46
C SER A 135 8.55 9.21 8.31
N TYR A 136 8.89 9.64 7.09
CA TYR A 136 8.82 8.80 5.90
C TYR A 136 10.08 8.87 5.04
N ALA A 137 10.20 7.94 4.08
CA ALA A 137 11.34 7.82 3.18
C ALA A 137 12.71 7.70 3.90
N HIS A 138 12.74 7.13 5.10
CA HIS A 138 13.94 6.99 5.95
C HIS A 138 14.72 8.30 6.17
N SER A 139 14.01 9.41 6.16
CA SER A 139 14.62 10.76 6.25
C SER A 139 14.85 11.26 7.67
N GLY A 140 14.41 10.53 8.69
CA GLY A 140 14.42 10.99 10.08
C GLY A 140 13.52 12.22 10.27
N GLN A 141 14.02 13.29 10.84
CA GLN A 141 13.24 14.51 11.09
C GLN A 141 13.01 15.41 9.87
N VAL A 142 13.54 15.06 8.70
CA VAL A 142 13.54 15.93 7.50
C VAL A 142 12.18 15.90 6.79
N LEU A 143 11.60 14.71 6.62
CA LEU A 143 10.28 14.53 5.98
C LEU A 143 9.34 13.91 7.02
N THR A 144 8.44 14.73 7.55
CA THR A 144 7.52 14.33 8.61
C THR A 144 6.11 14.83 8.35
N LEU A 145 5.12 14.07 8.80
CA LEU A 145 3.72 14.47 8.88
C LEU A 145 3.22 14.34 10.32
N PRO A 146 2.18 15.10 10.73
CA PRO A 146 1.58 14.94 12.05
C PRO A 146 1.16 13.49 12.30
N TYR A 147 1.39 12.98 13.50
CA TYR A 147 0.88 11.68 13.90
C TYR A 147 -0.50 11.86 14.56
N GLU A 148 -1.50 11.24 13.97
CA GLU A 148 -2.89 11.25 14.43
C GLU A 148 -3.31 9.80 14.74
N PRO A 149 -3.03 9.28 15.95
CA PRO A 149 -3.24 7.86 16.27
C PRO A 149 -4.69 7.40 16.10
N HIS A 150 -5.67 8.27 16.29
CA HIS A 150 -7.09 7.98 16.05
C HIS A 150 -7.45 7.81 14.57
N LYS A 151 -6.56 8.15 13.66
CA LYS A 151 -6.71 7.97 12.21
C LYS A 151 -5.90 6.81 11.65
N LEU A 152 -5.35 5.95 12.50
CA LEU A 152 -4.74 4.71 12.02
C LEU A 152 -5.82 3.79 11.48
N TYR A 153 -5.58 3.25 10.29
CA TYR A 153 -6.46 2.28 9.63
C TYR A 153 -5.73 0.97 9.39
N MET A 154 -6.31 -0.13 9.81
CA MET A 154 -5.81 -1.47 9.52
C MET A 154 -6.72 -2.13 8.46
N ASP A 155 -6.17 -2.46 7.30
CA ASP A 155 -6.90 -3.20 6.27
C ASP A 155 -7.16 -4.64 6.75
N PRO A 156 -8.42 -5.05 6.98
CA PRO A 156 -8.75 -6.36 7.54
C PRO A 156 -8.36 -7.53 6.63
N ARG A 157 -8.16 -7.29 5.33
CA ARG A 157 -7.79 -8.32 4.35
C ARG A 157 -6.30 -8.62 4.36
N THR A 158 -5.46 -7.61 4.62
CA THR A 158 -4.00 -7.71 4.52
C THR A 158 -3.28 -7.55 5.83
N GLY A 159 -3.93 -6.98 6.85
CA GLY A 159 -3.32 -6.58 8.12
C GLY A 159 -2.38 -5.38 7.99
N ARG A 160 -2.30 -4.75 6.81
CA ARG A 160 -1.48 -3.54 6.62
C ARG A 160 -2.10 -2.35 7.32
N VAL A 161 -1.25 -1.54 7.93
CA VAL A 161 -1.66 -0.34 8.64
C VAL A 161 -1.37 0.89 7.79
N TYR A 162 -2.31 1.81 7.76
CA TYR A 162 -2.24 3.07 7.00
C TYR A 162 -2.51 4.26 7.91
N HIS A 163 -2.04 5.42 7.47
CA HIS A 163 -2.28 6.70 8.12
C HIS A 163 -2.49 7.78 7.06
N PRO A 164 -3.23 8.86 7.33
CA PRO A 164 -3.37 9.96 6.40
C PRO A 164 -2.02 10.50 5.92
N ALA A 165 -1.96 10.81 4.62
CA ALA A 165 -0.86 11.50 3.98
C ALA A 165 -1.36 12.72 3.22
N THR A 166 -0.47 13.43 2.52
CA THR A 166 -0.86 14.63 1.78
C THR A 166 -1.79 14.29 0.62
N PRO A 167 -2.85 15.08 0.34
CA PRO A 167 -3.77 14.85 -0.78
C PRO A 167 -3.06 14.78 -2.14
N GLN A 168 -1.93 15.46 -2.29
CA GLN A 168 -1.15 15.49 -3.54
C GLN A 168 -0.65 14.10 -3.97
N VAL A 169 -0.51 13.17 -3.03
CA VAL A 169 -0.06 11.79 -3.26
C VAL A 169 -1.17 10.75 -3.04
N GLY A 170 -2.43 11.18 -3.05
CA GLY A 170 -3.59 10.30 -2.88
C GLY A 170 -4.14 10.22 -1.46
N GLY A 171 -3.65 11.01 -0.52
CA GLY A 171 -4.22 11.17 0.83
C GLY A 171 -3.93 10.05 1.82
N ILE A 172 -3.16 9.03 1.43
CA ILE A 172 -2.88 7.84 2.24
C ILE A 172 -1.40 7.45 2.18
N GLY A 173 -0.86 7.00 3.32
CA GLY A 173 0.49 6.43 3.41
C GLY A 173 0.48 5.12 4.17
N LEU A 174 1.32 4.19 3.74
CA LEU A 174 1.53 2.90 4.40
C LEU A 174 2.38 3.10 5.66
N VAL A 175 2.01 2.46 6.73
CA VAL A 175 2.90 2.30 7.89
C VAL A 175 3.79 1.08 7.64
N ARG A 176 5.10 1.30 7.61
CA ARG A 176 6.10 0.24 7.41
C ARG A 176 5.88 -0.92 8.37
N SER A 177 6.07 -2.16 7.90
CA SER A 177 5.78 -3.37 8.68
C SER A 177 6.42 -3.38 10.08
N LYS A 178 7.67 -2.95 10.21
CA LYS A 178 8.34 -2.86 11.51
C LYS A 178 7.59 -1.94 12.47
N LEU A 179 7.24 -0.73 12.02
CA LEU A 179 6.49 0.25 12.83
C LEU A 179 5.06 -0.25 13.10
N ALA A 180 4.41 -0.89 12.12
CA ALA A 180 3.08 -1.46 12.29
C ALA A 180 3.07 -2.56 13.37
N ILE A 181 4.11 -3.41 13.45
CA ILE A 181 4.26 -4.41 14.51
C ILE A 181 4.41 -3.73 15.89
N GLU A 182 5.23 -2.67 15.99
CA GLU A 182 5.38 -1.91 17.23
C GLU A 182 4.05 -1.28 17.68
N LEU A 183 3.26 -0.76 16.74
CA LEU A 183 1.94 -0.18 17.02
C LEU A 183 0.85 -1.22 17.27
N SER A 184 1.03 -2.46 16.80
CA SER A 184 -0.02 -3.50 16.84
C SER A 184 -0.53 -3.83 18.25
N GLN A 185 0.33 -3.73 19.26
CA GLN A 185 -0.01 -3.98 20.66
C GLN A 185 -1.00 -2.95 21.25
N HIS A 186 -1.21 -1.82 20.57
CA HIS A 186 -2.08 -0.74 21.02
C HIS A 186 -3.48 -0.80 20.40
N PHE A 187 -3.70 -1.63 19.38
CA PHE A 187 -5.02 -1.82 18.79
C PHE A 187 -5.92 -2.70 19.67
N GLU A 188 -7.17 -2.28 19.81
CA GLU A 188 -8.20 -3.04 20.52
C GLU A 188 -9.23 -3.56 19.53
N PHE A 189 -9.42 -4.87 19.55
CA PHE A 189 -10.36 -5.57 18.68
C PHE A 189 -11.58 -5.99 19.46
N PRO A 190 -12.81 -5.74 18.97
CA PRO A 190 -14.00 -6.36 19.53
C PRO A 190 -13.96 -7.89 19.36
N ALA A 191 -14.65 -8.60 20.24
CA ALA A 191 -14.67 -10.05 20.21
C ALA A 191 -15.24 -10.57 18.87
N GLY A 192 -14.42 -11.32 18.12
CA GLY A 192 -14.81 -11.94 16.85
C GLY A 192 -14.69 -11.02 15.63
N GLU A 193 -14.20 -9.80 15.77
CA GLU A 193 -13.99 -8.88 14.64
C GLU A 193 -12.53 -8.87 14.15
N ALA A 194 -12.35 -8.73 12.84
CA ALA A 194 -11.04 -8.64 12.21
C ALA A 194 -10.50 -7.20 12.16
N SER A 195 -11.36 -6.20 12.40
CA SER A 195 -11.01 -4.78 12.38
C SER A 195 -10.95 -4.21 13.79
N PRO A 196 -9.91 -3.46 14.14
CA PRO A 196 -9.84 -2.77 15.43
C PRO A 196 -10.80 -1.57 15.44
N THR A 197 -11.37 -1.28 16.61
CA THR A 197 -12.25 -0.12 16.81
C THR A 197 -11.61 0.98 17.63
N HIS A 198 -10.62 0.62 18.44
CA HIS A 198 -9.93 1.59 19.32
C HIS A 198 -8.43 1.40 19.25
N PHE A 199 -7.73 2.48 19.63
CA PHE A 199 -6.28 2.51 19.74
C PHE A 199 -5.89 3.14 21.07
N ARG A 200 -5.04 2.46 21.85
CA ARG A 200 -4.58 2.95 23.15
C ARG A 200 -3.25 3.69 22.99
N TRP A 201 -3.23 4.98 23.24
CA TRP A 201 -2.05 5.81 23.07
C TRP A 201 -1.86 6.79 24.22
N ASN A 202 -0.64 6.90 24.77
CA ASN A 202 -0.30 7.78 25.89
C ASN A 202 -1.26 7.70 27.10
N GLY A 203 -1.81 6.52 27.38
CA GLY A 203 -2.77 6.30 28.48
C GLY A 203 -4.22 6.61 28.12
N GLU A 204 -4.48 7.16 26.93
CA GLU A 204 -5.83 7.42 26.43
C GLU A 204 -6.32 6.28 25.53
N ARG A 205 -7.64 6.06 25.54
CA ARG A 205 -8.34 5.12 24.65
C ARG A 205 -9.04 5.93 23.58
N LEU A 206 -8.53 5.85 22.35
CA LEU A 206 -9.00 6.62 21.21
C LEU A 206 -9.89 5.73 20.32
N GLU A 207 -11.04 6.23 19.92
CA GLU A 207 -11.87 5.59 18.90
C GLU A 207 -11.26 5.83 17.51
N LEU A 208 -11.16 4.78 16.69
CA LEU A 208 -10.58 4.85 15.36
C LEU A 208 -11.59 5.46 14.37
N GLN A 209 -11.16 6.53 13.71
CA GLN A 209 -11.93 7.26 12.70
C GLN A 209 -11.47 6.83 11.29
N ASN A 210 -12.19 5.90 10.67
CA ASN A 210 -11.77 5.29 9.41
C ASN A 210 -12.42 5.91 8.16
N GLU A 211 -13.31 6.89 8.32
CA GLU A 211 -14.10 7.49 7.22
C GLU A 211 -13.23 8.17 6.15
N TRP A 212 -12.06 8.67 6.54
CA TRP A 212 -11.12 9.31 5.62
C TRP A 212 -10.59 8.36 4.56
N VAL A 213 -10.54 7.05 4.84
CA VAL A 213 -9.99 6.01 3.95
C VAL A 213 -10.80 5.90 2.68
N CYS A 214 -12.13 6.01 2.76
CA CYS A 214 -13.04 5.92 1.62
C CYS A 214 -12.84 7.05 0.58
N ASN A 215 -12.20 8.14 0.99
CA ASN A 215 -11.90 9.27 0.11
C ASN A 215 -10.49 9.18 -0.52
N THR A 216 -9.81 8.05 -0.35
CA THR A 216 -8.46 7.86 -0.89
C THR A 216 -8.48 7.09 -2.22
N GLN A 217 -7.43 7.27 -3.03
CA GLN A 217 -7.33 6.53 -4.30
C GLN A 217 -7.16 5.00 -4.12
N ARG A 218 -6.60 4.57 -3.00
CA ARG A 218 -6.36 3.16 -2.74
C ARG A 218 -7.63 2.40 -2.39
N PHE A 219 -8.53 3.06 -1.67
CA PHE A 219 -9.81 2.50 -1.24
C PHE A 219 -10.94 3.40 -1.75
N PRO A 220 -11.21 3.39 -3.07
CA PRO A 220 -12.32 4.17 -3.62
C PRO A 220 -13.63 3.71 -2.98
N MET A 221 -14.59 4.63 -2.82
CA MET A 221 -15.89 4.37 -2.22
C MET A 221 -16.55 3.14 -2.85
N ASN A 222 -16.45 2.01 -2.16
CA ASN A 222 -17.21 0.80 -2.42
C ASN A 222 -18.32 0.71 -1.37
N GLU A 223 -19.35 -0.11 -1.62
CA GLU A 223 -20.53 -0.27 -0.73
C GLU A 223 -20.19 -0.71 0.72
N GLU A 224 -18.95 -1.13 0.98
CA GLU A 224 -18.44 -1.55 2.29
C GLU A 224 -18.06 -0.36 3.23
N CYS A 225 -18.14 0.88 2.74
CA CYS A 225 -17.88 2.10 3.54
C CYS A 225 -19.15 2.73 4.12
N LYS A 226 -20.25 1.95 4.21
CA LYS A 226 -21.53 2.42 4.82
C LYS A 226 -21.73 1.81 6.18
#